data_8bcc741392ab44ff5af0692dda80cb65
#
_entry.id   8bcc741392ab44ff5af0692dda80cb65
#
_cell.length_a   1.000
_cell.length_b   1.000
_cell.length_c   1.000
_cell.angle_alpha   90.00
_cell.angle_beta   90.00
_cell.angle_gamma   90.00
#
_symmetry.space_group_name_H-M   'P 1'
#
loop_
_entity.id
_entity.type
_entity.pdbx_description
1 polymer ?
#
loop_
_entity_poly.entity_id
_entity_poly.type
_entity_poly.pdbx_seq_one_letter_code
_entity_poly.pdbx_strand_id
1 'polypeptide(L)'
;MPVVYRGRVLSVEVDRRRFPDGREHEVAIVRHPPSVVIIPIEDDGRIVLIRQYRAALDRELWEVPAGSLDPGESADAAARRECEEEIGRAPGRVDRLGAWYPTPGYCDEEMIFYRASALRAPAPDSPHQPDEDENIQAQTFTVADARAMVARGEIVDLKTAYALTLI
;
A
#
# COMPACT_ATOMS: atom_id res chain seq x y z
N MET A 1 26.27 5.80 3.05
CA MET A 1 26.18 4.31 3.07
C MET A 1 26.41 3.78 1.67
N PRO A 2 27.28 2.78 1.46
CA PRO A 2 27.42 2.18 0.13
C PRO A 2 26.14 1.44 -0.26
N VAL A 3 25.61 1.78 -1.44
CA VAL A 3 24.48 1.07 -2.05
C VAL A 3 25.03 -0.21 -2.66
N VAL A 4 24.59 -1.36 -2.19
CA VAL A 4 25.00 -2.68 -2.68
C VAL A 4 24.04 -3.24 -3.74
N TYR A 5 22.82 -2.71 -3.79
CA TYR A 5 21.82 -3.01 -4.82
C TYR A 5 20.94 -1.79 -5.10
N ARG A 6 20.57 -1.59 -6.37
CA ARG A 6 19.59 -0.58 -6.78
C ARG A 6 18.64 -1.18 -7.79
N GLY A 7 17.39 -1.31 -7.40
CA GLY A 7 16.27 -1.70 -8.26
C GLY A 7 15.47 -0.51 -8.80
N ARG A 8 14.32 -0.78 -9.42
CA ARG A 8 13.40 0.25 -9.93
C ARG A 8 12.79 1.06 -8.78
N VAL A 9 12.33 0.41 -7.71
CA VAL A 9 11.61 1.03 -6.60
C VAL A 9 12.51 1.15 -5.36
N LEU A 10 13.28 0.12 -5.03
CA LEU A 10 14.04 0.06 -3.79
C LEU A 10 15.55 0.02 -4.03
N SER A 11 16.32 0.36 -3.00
CA SER A 11 17.75 0.09 -2.93
C SER A 11 18.12 -0.57 -1.60
N VAL A 12 19.25 -1.29 -1.59
CA VAL A 12 19.81 -1.87 -0.37
C VAL A 12 21.14 -1.20 -0.07
N GLU A 13 21.26 -0.73 1.15
CA GLU A 13 22.48 -0.13 1.69
C GLU A 13 23.04 -1.02 2.80
N VAL A 14 24.37 -1.16 2.84
CA VAL A 14 25.06 -1.86 3.94
C VAL A 14 26.07 -0.92 4.54
N ASP A 15 26.08 -0.79 5.88
CA ASP A 15 26.99 0.10 6.58
C ASP A 15 27.17 -0.32 8.04
N ARG A 16 28.24 0.21 8.64
CA ARG A 16 28.44 0.12 10.08
C ARG A 16 27.76 1.29 10.78
N ARG A 17 26.87 0.98 11.72
CA ARG A 17 26.16 1.95 12.53
C ARG A 17 26.50 1.82 14.00
N ARG A 18 26.75 2.96 14.63
CA ARG A 18 26.84 3.02 16.10
C ARG A 18 25.44 3.04 16.69
N PHE A 19 25.17 2.07 17.57
CA PHE A 19 23.91 1.94 18.28
C PHE A 19 23.92 2.74 19.59
N PRO A 20 22.75 2.97 20.23
CA PRO A 20 22.66 3.73 21.47
C PRO A 20 23.49 3.15 22.63
N ASP A 21 23.81 1.85 22.62
CA ASP A 21 24.69 1.19 23.57
C ASP A 21 26.19 1.44 23.32
N GLY A 22 26.50 2.23 22.28
CA GLY A 22 27.87 2.59 21.86
C GLY A 22 28.58 1.56 21.00
N ARG A 23 27.98 0.40 20.74
CA ARG A 23 28.55 -0.64 19.88
C ARG A 23 28.29 -0.33 18.40
N GLU A 24 29.20 -0.82 17.55
CA GLU A 24 29.05 -0.74 16.11
C GLU A 24 28.65 -2.09 15.54
N HIS A 25 27.58 -2.09 14.76
CA HIS A 25 27.09 -3.25 14.04
C HIS A 25 27.00 -2.96 12.54
N GLU A 26 27.27 -3.97 11.74
CA GLU A 26 26.93 -3.92 10.33
C GLU A 26 25.41 -4.11 10.19
N VAL A 27 24.79 -3.22 9.42
CA VAL A 27 23.34 -3.23 9.16
C VAL A 27 23.08 -3.17 7.66
N ALA A 28 22.13 -3.98 7.20
CA ALA A 28 21.57 -3.87 5.87
C ALA A 28 20.21 -3.16 5.98
N ILE A 29 20.02 -2.11 5.18
CA ILE A 29 18.80 -1.32 5.17
C ILE A 29 18.23 -1.30 3.74
N VAL A 30 16.97 -1.67 3.61
CA VAL A 30 16.18 -1.46 2.40
C VAL A 30 15.64 -0.03 2.44
N ARG A 31 15.98 0.77 1.40
CA ARG A 31 15.43 2.10 1.17
C ARG A 31 14.27 1.98 0.22
N HIS A 32 13.12 2.43 0.65
CA HIS A 32 11.90 2.41 -0.12
C HIS A 32 11.21 3.79 -0.05
N PRO A 33 10.67 4.32 -1.16
CA PRO A 33 9.83 5.52 -1.07
C PRO A 33 8.62 5.28 -0.16
N PRO A 34 8.05 6.32 0.44
CA PRO A 34 6.77 6.18 1.12
C PRO A 34 5.71 5.60 0.19
N SER A 35 4.74 4.87 0.75
CA SER A 35 3.59 4.35 0.02
C SER A 35 2.28 4.86 0.63
N VAL A 36 1.24 4.91 -0.19
CA VAL A 36 -0.13 5.11 0.27
C VAL A 36 -0.84 3.77 0.34
N VAL A 37 -1.69 3.63 1.35
CA VAL A 37 -2.58 2.48 1.53
C VAL A 37 -4.01 3.02 1.58
N ILE A 38 -4.86 2.58 0.67
CA ILE A 38 -6.20 3.14 0.50
C ILE A 38 -7.24 2.15 1.06
N ILE A 39 -8.19 2.64 1.83
CA ILE A 39 -9.35 1.90 2.32
C ILE A 39 -10.57 2.44 1.56
N PRO A 40 -10.92 1.88 0.39
CA PRO A 40 -12.00 2.39 -0.43
C PRO A 40 -13.33 1.88 0.12
N ILE A 41 -14.19 2.81 0.51
CA ILE A 41 -15.53 2.50 1.05
C ILE A 41 -16.59 3.02 0.10
N GLU A 42 -17.42 2.12 -0.40
CA GLU A 42 -18.60 2.42 -1.21
C GLU A 42 -19.69 3.11 -0.36
N ASP A 43 -20.65 3.78 -1.02
CA ASP A 43 -21.74 4.50 -0.34
C ASP A 43 -22.62 3.60 0.52
N ASP A 44 -22.67 2.30 0.24
CA ASP A 44 -23.38 1.29 1.02
C ASP A 44 -22.55 0.70 2.18
N GLY A 45 -21.34 1.21 2.40
CA GLY A 45 -20.45 0.81 3.49
C GLY A 45 -19.61 -0.44 3.22
N ARG A 46 -19.64 -0.99 2.00
CA ARG A 46 -18.78 -2.10 1.60
C ARG A 46 -17.37 -1.58 1.28
N ILE A 47 -16.38 -2.46 1.47
CA ILE A 47 -14.97 -2.18 1.12
C ILE A 47 -14.64 -2.81 -0.24
N VAL A 48 -13.83 -2.11 -1.03
CA VAL A 48 -13.23 -2.68 -2.26
C VAL A 48 -11.85 -3.22 -1.91
N LEU A 49 -11.62 -4.48 -2.22
CA LEU A 49 -10.30 -5.13 -2.15
C LEU A 49 -9.84 -5.47 -3.55
N ILE A 50 -8.53 -5.60 -3.71
CA ILE A 50 -7.90 -6.06 -4.95
C ILE A 50 -7.32 -7.45 -4.75
N ARG A 51 -7.25 -8.21 -5.83
CA ARG A 51 -6.51 -9.46 -5.90
C ARG A 51 -5.33 -9.27 -6.83
N GLN A 52 -4.12 -9.41 -6.26
CA GLN A 52 -2.87 -9.13 -6.94
C GLN A 52 -1.87 -10.28 -6.75
N TYR A 53 -1.15 -10.66 -7.82
CA TYR A 53 -0.06 -11.63 -7.73
C TYR A 53 1.18 -10.99 -7.10
N ARG A 54 1.72 -11.63 -6.08
CA ARG A 54 2.94 -11.21 -5.38
C ARG A 54 4.08 -12.20 -5.65
N ALA A 55 4.97 -11.83 -6.58
CA ALA A 55 6.08 -12.67 -7.02
C ALA A 55 6.98 -13.17 -5.87
N ALA A 56 7.16 -12.36 -4.81
CA ALA A 56 7.95 -12.76 -3.65
C ALA A 56 7.34 -13.94 -2.88
N LEU A 57 6.03 -14.19 -3.02
CA LEU A 57 5.30 -15.26 -2.34
C LEU A 57 4.80 -16.32 -3.32
N ASP A 58 4.97 -16.10 -4.63
CA ASP A 58 4.50 -16.96 -5.73
C ASP A 58 2.99 -17.27 -5.63
N ARG A 59 2.18 -16.27 -5.28
CA ARG A 59 0.72 -16.42 -5.18
C ARG A 59 -0.02 -15.09 -5.25
N GLU A 60 -1.32 -15.16 -5.50
CA GLU A 60 -2.23 -14.03 -5.40
C GLU A 60 -2.67 -13.80 -3.95
N LEU A 61 -2.79 -12.53 -3.58
CA LEU A 61 -3.29 -12.08 -2.27
C LEU A 61 -4.50 -11.16 -2.44
N TRP A 62 -5.39 -11.19 -1.46
CA TRP A 62 -6.40 -10.15 -1.27
C TRP A 62 -5.78 -9.01 -0.47
N GLU A 63 -5.84 -7.79 -1.02
CA GLU A 63 -5.21 -6.62 -0.46
C GLU A 63 -6.12 -5.39 -0.57
N VAL A 64 -5.90 -4.39 0.27
CA VAL A 64 -6.37 -3.03 -0.01
C VAL A 64 -5.44 -2.39 -1.04
N PRO A 65 -5.94 -1.52 -1.94
CA PRO A 65 -5.12 -0.78 -2.90
C PRO A 65 -3.96 -0.05 -2.22
N ALA A 66 -2.79 -0.08 -2.85
CA ALA A 66 -1.60 0.56 -2.30
C ALA A 66 -0.51 0.74 -3.36
N GLY A 67 0.14 1.90 -3.37
CA GLY A 67 1.27 2.15 -4.26
C GLY A 67 2.27 3.15 -3.71
N SER A 68 3.43 3.22 -4.32
CA SER A 68 4.50 4.14 -3.94
C SER A 68 4.22 5.56 -4.42
N LEU A 69 4.68 6.55 -3.65
CA LEU A 69 4.64 7.95 -4.08
C LEU A 69 5.64 8.17 -5.22
N ASP A 70 5.20 8.88 -6.23
CA ASP A 70 6.09 9.39 -7.28
C ASP A 70 6.96 10.55 -6.75
N PRO A 71 8.13 10.79 -7.37
CA PRO A 71 9.00 11.90 -6.98
C PRO A 71 8.28 13.25 -7.03
N GLY A 72 8.11 13.89 -5.87
CA GLY A 72 7.43 15.20 -5.73
C GLY A 72 5.91 15.13 -5.63
N GLU A 73 5.33 13.93 -5.67
CA GLU A 73 3.90 13.74 -5.48
C GLU A 73 3.52 13.88 -4.00
N SER A 74 2.36 14.49 -3.73
CA SER A 74 1.80 14.49 -2.38
C SER A 74 1.10 13.16 -2.09
N ALA A 75 1.07 12.74 -0.83
CA ALA A 75 0.39 11.51 -0.44
C ALA A 75 -1.12 11.51 -0.77
N ASP A 76 -1.79 12.67 -0.69
CA ASP A 76 -3.19 12.82 -1.09
C ASP A 76 -3.39 12.61 -2.59
N ALA A 77 -2.46 13.10 -3.43
CA ALA A 77 -2.49 12.90 -4.87
C ALA A 77 -2.25 11.43 -5.22
N ALA A 78 -1.23 10.81 -4.62
CA ALA A 78 -0.93 9.38 -4.77
C ALA A 78 -2.14 8.51 -4.39
N ALA A 79 -2.81 8.81 -3.27
CA ALA A 79 -3.98 8.04 -2.84
C ALA A 79 -5.14 8.11 -3.85
N ARG A 80 -5.30 9.24 -4.55
CA ARG A 80 -6.32 9.39 -5.59
C ARG A 80 -5.92 8.65 -6.87
N ARG A 81 -4.67 8.80 -7.30
CA ARG A 81 -4.11 8.13 -8.47
C ARG A 81 -4.22 6.62 -8.35
N GLU A 82 -3.71 6.04 -7.27
CA GLU A 82 -3.75 4.59 -7.01
C GLU A 82 -5.20 4.05 -6.93
N CYS A 83 -6.13 4.84 -6.38
CA CYS A 83 -7.54 4.46 -6.36
C CYS A 83 -8.13 4.36 -7.78
N GLU A 84 -7.74 5.27 -8.69
CA GLU A 84 -8.18 5.21 -10.08
C GLU A 84 -7.48 4.07 -10.84
N GLU A 85 -6.18 3.89 -10.66
CA GLU A 85 -5.37 2.88 -11.35
C GLU A 85 -5.76 1.46 -10.93
N GLU A 86 -5.83 1.16 -9.64
CA GLU A 86 -6.01 -0.21 -9.16
C GLU A 86 -7.49 -0.66 -9.08
N ILE A 87 -8.43 0.26 -8.83
CA ILE A 87 -9.84 -0.13 -8.69
C ILE A 87 -10.80 0.57 -9.66
N GLY A 88 -10.30 1.45 -10.55
CA GLY A 88 -11.12 2.18 -11.53
C GLY A 88 -12.15 3.10 -10.85
N ARG A 89 -11.82 3.70 -9.71
CA ARG A 89 -12.69 4.60 -8.96
C ARG A 89 -11.98 5.89 -8.58
N ALA A 90 -12.57 7.03 -8.91
CA ALA A 90 -12.13 8.34 -8.44
C ALA A 90 -12.78 8.67 -7.10
N PRO A 91 -12.01 8.83 -5.99
CA PRO A 91 -12.57 9.18 -4.70
C PRO A 91 -12.97 10.66 -4.66
N GLY A 92 -14.19 10.95 -4.26
CA GLY A 92 -14.63 12.31 -3.98
C GLY A 92 -13.95 12.89 -2.74
N ARG A 93 -13.59 12.01 -1.78
CA ARG A 93 -12.93 12.37 -0.54
C ARG A 93 -11.88 11.34 -0.16
N VAL A 94 -10.71 11.84 0.31
CA VAL A 94 -9.68 11.06 0.97
C VAL A 94 -9.38 11.65 2.34
N ASP A 95 -9.45 10.82 3.38
CA ASP A 95 -9.16 11.20 4.76
C ASP A 95 -7.92 10.46 5.24
N ARG A 96 -6.87 11.18 5.61
CA ARG A 96 -5.65 10.60 6.17
C ARG A 96 -5.92 10.04 7.56
N LEU A 97 -5.62 8.75 7.76
CA LEU A 97 -5.83 8.05 9.04
C LEU A 97 -4.56 8.00 9.88
N GLY A 98 -3.39 7.95 9.27
CA GLY A 98 -2.11 7.90 9.94
C GLY A 98 -1.00 7.38 9.04
N ALA A 99 0.17 7.13 9.64
CA ALA A 99 1.31 6.53 8.94
C ALA A 99 2.04 5.55 9.86
N TRP A 100 2.47 4.42 9.31
CA TRP A 100 3.12 3.34 10.05
C TRP A 100 4.23 2.69 9.23
N TYR A 101 5.17 2.06 9.90
CA TYR A 101 6.29 1.32 9.30
C TYR A 101 6.00 -0.18 9.35
N PRO A 102 5.84 -0.88 8.21
CA PRO A 102 5.51 -2.32 8.20
C PRO A 102 6.66 -3.18 8.69
N THR A 103 7.90 -2.81 8.35
CA THR A 103 9.10 -3.62 8.64
C THR A 103 10.29 -2.79 9.11
N PRO A 104 10.16 -2.01 10.22
CA PRO A 104 11.17 -1.03 10.65
C PRO A 104 12.50 -1.65 11.09
N GLY A 105 12.56 -2.98 11.21
CA GLY A 105 13.79 -3.69 11.54
C GLY A 105 14.85 -3.67 10.43
N TYR A 106 14.43 -3.47 9.16
CA TYR A 106 15.35 -3.47 8.02
C TYR A 106 14.90 -2.60 6.83
N CYS A 107 13.69 -2.07 6.84
CA CYS A 107 13.14 -1.23 5.77
C CYS A 107 12.63 0.08 6.35
N ASP A 108 12.84 1.19 5.63
CA ASP A 108 12.37 2.51 6.04
C ASP A 108 11.09 2.94 5.29
N GLU A 109 10.40 2.02 4.61
CA GLU A 109 9.12 2.29 4.01
C GLU A 109 8.13 2.82 5.05
N GLU A 110 7.57 4.00 4.81
CA GLU A 110 6.44 4.55 5.54
C GLU A 110 5.16 4.31 4.76
N MET A 111 4.18 3.63 5.36
CA MET A 111 2.85 3.43 4.78
C MET A 111 1.87 4.44 5.33
N ILE A 112 1.32 5.29 4.46
CA ILE A 112 0.37 6.36 4.80
C ILE A 112 -1.04 5.90 4.45
N PHE A 113 -1.88 5.71 5.45
CA PHE A 113 -3.21 5.16 5.30
C PHE A 113 -4.26 6.24 5.08
N TYR A 114 -5.11 6.01 4.08
CA TYR A 114 -6.23 6.86 3.72
C TYR A 114 -7.54 6.08 3.67
N ARG A 115 -8.61 6.67 4.16
CA ARG A 115 -9.97 6.25 3.83
C ARG A 115 -10.42 7.02 2.59
N ALA A 116 -10.80 6.30 1.54
CA ALA A 116 -11.41 6.87 0.34
C ALA A 116 -12.92 6.63 0.36
N SER A 117 -13.69 7.67 0.01
CA SER A 117 -15.16 7.62 0.02
C SER A 117 -15.75 8.49 -1.08
N ALA A 118 -17.08 8.43 -1.27
CA ALA A 118 -17.77 9.03 -2.39
C ALA A 118 -17.14 8.59 -3.72
N LEU A 119 -16.95 7.29 -3.86
CA LEU A 119 -16.33 6.67 -5.03
C LEU A 119 -17.25 6.80 -6.25
N ARG A 120 -16.67 7.21 -7.38
CA ARG A 120 -17.39 7.39 -8.64
C ARG A 120 -16.52 6.92 -9.81
N ALA A 121 -17.11 6.81 -11.00
CA ALA A 121 -16.31 6.56 -12.19
C ALA A 121 -15.29 7.69 -12.39
N PRO A 122 -14.05 7.38 -12.81
CA PRO A 122 -13.06 8.38 -13.18
C PRO A 122 -13.56 9.27 -14.32
N ALA A 123 -12.98 10.45 -14.49
CA ALA A 123 -13.23 11.29 -15.64
C ALA A 123 -12.85 10.53 -16.94
N PRO A 124 -13.58 10.72 -18.05
CA PRO A 124 -13.27 10.01 -19.31
C PRO A 124 -11.86 10.30 -19.87
N ASP A 125 -11.28 11.43 -19.48
CA ASP A 125 -9.96 11.92 -19.85
C ASP A 125 -8.95 11.81 -18.70
N SER A 126 -9.23 11.01 -17.66
CA SER A 126 -8.29 10.77 -16.58
C SER A 126 -6.98 10.19 -17.12
N PRO A 127 -5.82 10.75 -16.73
CA PRO A 127 -4.53 10.20 -17.10
C PRO A 127 -4.20 8.90 -16.36
N HIS A 128 -4.94 8.58 -15.31
CA HIS A 128 -4.69 7.44 -14.43
C HIS A 128 -5.40 6.20 -14.99
N GLN A 129 -4.64 5.41 -15.73
CA GLN A 129 -5.10 4.13 -16.29
C GLN A 129 -4.41 2.99 -15.53
N PRO A 130 -5.05 1.81 -15.45
CA PRO A 130 -4.39 0.64 -14.88
C PRO A 130 -3.04 0.37 -15.56
N ASP A 131 -2.02 0.07 -14.77
CA ASP A 131 -0.71 -0.31 -15.31
C ASP A 131 -0.84 -1.62 -16.08
N GLU A 132 -0.32 -1.65 -17.32
CA GLU A 132 -0.41 -2.83 -18.20
C GLU A 132 0.27 -4.07 -17.60
N ASP A 133 1.23 -3.86 -16.70
CA ASP A 133 2.01 -4.91 -16.02
C ASP A 133 1.29 -5.48 -14.78
N GLU A 134 0.19 -4.86 -14.32
CA GLU A 134 -0.53 -5.24 -13.12
C GLU A 134 -1.84 -5.96 -13.44
N ASN A 135 -1.83 -7.29 -13.27
CA ASN A 135 -3.07 -8.08 -13.34
C ASN A 135 -3.83 -7.98 -12.01
N ILE A 136 -4.53 -6.85 -11.84
CA ILE A 136 -5.31 -6.54 -10.63
C ILE A 136 -6.80 -6.80 -10.89
N GLN A 137 -7.46 -7.47 -9.97
CA GLN A 137 -8.91 -7.70 -9.99
C GLN A 137 -9.54 -7.08 -8.74
N ALA A 138 -10.37 -6.05 -8.92
CA ALA A 138 -11.09 -5.43 -7.83
C ALA A 138 -12.40 -6.16 -7.53
N GLN A 139 -12.71 -6.36 -6.25
CA GLN A 139 -13.97 -6.95 -5.78
C GLN A 139 -14.44 -6.28 -4.50
N THR A 140 -15.75 -6.16 -4.34
CA THR A 140 -16.38 -5.52 -3.19
C THR A 140 -16.86 -6.55 -2.17
N PHE A 141 -16.58 -6.29 -0.89
CA PHE A 141 -16.95 -7.15 0.25
C PHE A 141 -17.65 -6.33 1.33
N THR A 142 -18.45 -6.98 2.17
CA THR A 142 -18.81 -6.35 3.44
C THR A 142 -17.58 -6.28 4.34
N VAL A 143 -17.48 -5.26 5.19
CA VAL A 143 -16.37 -5.17 6.15
C VAL A 143 -16.34 -6.39 7.09
N ALA A 144 -17.52 -6.94 7.43
CA ALA A 144 -17.62 -8.15 8.24
C ALA A 144 -17.04 -9.37 7.52
N ASP A 145 -17.32 -9.56 6.21
CA ASP A 145 -16.76 -10.67 5.42
C ASP A 145 -15.24 -10.51 5.28
N ALA A 146 -14.76 -9.30 5.00
CA ALA A 146 -13.32 -9.04 4.89
C ALA A 146 -12.58 -9.36 6.20
N ARG A 147 -13.15 -8.97 7.35
CA ARG A 147 -12.61 -9.36 8.67
C ARG A 147 -12.65 -10.87 8.91
N ALA A 148 -13.72 -11.54 8.48
CA ALA A 148 -13.80 -12.99 8.56
C ALA A 148 -12.78 -13.69 7.66
N MET A 149 -12.45 -13.11 6.48
CA MET A 149 -11.37 -13.59 5.60
C MET A 149 -10.01 -13.50 6.29
N VAL A 150 -9.72 -12.44 7.05
CA VAL A 150 -8.51 -12.35 7.89
C VAL A 150 -8.50 -13.48 8.92
N ALA A 151 -9.60 -13.69 9.64
CA ALA A 151 -9.70 -14.71 10.68
C ALA A 151 -9.53 -16.15 10.13
N ARG A 152 -9.90 -16.40 8.87
CA ARG A 152 -9.71 -17.69 8.17
C ARG A 152 -8.37 -17.82 7.46
N GLY A 153 -7.54 -16.79 7.44
CA GLY A 153 -6.24 -16.78 6.74
C GLY A 153 -6.35 -16.68 5.21
N GLU A 154 -7.47 -16.21 4.70
CA GLU A 154 -7.66 -15.89 3.27
C GLU A 154 -7.03 -14.53 2.92
N ILE A 155 -7.10 -13.56 3.83
CA ILE A 155 -6.32 -12.33 3.82
C ILE A 155 -5.14 -12.52 4.77
N VAL A 156 -3.93 -12.49 4.22
CA VAL A 156 -2.68 -12.67 4.96
C VAL A 156 -1.74 -11.46 4.82
N ASP A 157 -2.15 -10.47 4.05
CA ASP A 157 -1.43 -9.21 3.91
C ASP A 157 -1.65 -8.34 5.16
N LEU A 158 -0.53 -7.97 5.82
CA LEU A 158 -0.56 -7.25 7.09
C LEU A 158 -1.17 -5.84 6.96
N LYS A 159 -0.87 -5.12 5.86
CA LYS A 159 -1.44 -3.77 5.66
C LYS A 159 -2.95 -3.82 5.55
N THR A 160 -3.49 -4.84 4.85
CA THR A 160 -4.94 -5.07 4.70
C THR A 160 -5.59 -5.47 6.02
N ALA A 161 -4.99 -6.42 6.74
CA ALA A 161 -5.49 -6.82 8.05
C ALA A 161 -5.54 -5.65 9.03
N TYR A 162 -4.51 -4.79 9.02
CA TYR A 162 -4.47 -3.58 9.84
C TYR A 162 -5.49 -2.54 9.37
N ALA A 163 -5.60 -2.29 8.05
CA ALA A 163 -6.58 -1.37 7.47
C ALA A 163 -8.01 -1.67 7.94
N LEU A 164 -8.37 -2.95 8.01
CA LEU A 164 -9.69 -3.40 8.51
C LEU A 164 -9.94 -3.11 9.99
N THR A 165 -8.91 -2.78 10.77
CA THR A 165 -9.07 -2.33 12.17
C THR A 165 -9.36 -0.84 12.30
N LEU A 166 -9.10 -0.06 11.24
CA LEU A 166 -9.25 1.40 11.21
C LEU A 166 -10.66 1.86 10.81
N ILE A 167 -11.54 0.92 10.43
CA ILE A 167 -12.91 1.21 9.95
C ILE A 167 -13.96 0.41 10.70
#